data_f7056871c070a2265febea535a917d9a
#
_entry.id   f7056871c070a2265febea535a917d9a
#
_cell.length_a   1.000
_cell.length_b   1.000
_cell.length_c   1.000
_cell.angle_alpha   90.00
_cell.angle_beta   90.00
_cell.angle_gamma   90.00
#
_symmetry.space_group_name_H-M   'P 1'
#
loop_
_entity.id
_entity.type
_entity.pdbx_description
1 polymer ?
#
loop_
_entity_poly.entity_id
_entity_poly.type
_entity_poly.pdbx_seq_one_letter_code
_entity_poly.pdbx_strand_id
1 'polypeptide(L)'
;MLFRSPVQFRVVGGEPSVLRERADEVKAIMRASPNTRGVNDNWNESVKVMRLEVDQTKARALGVTSQSIAQASKTILSGTPVGQYREGDKLIDIVMRQPLEERNAITDIGNAYLPTASGKSIPLTQIAKPTFTWEPGVLWRDGRDYSITVQGDIVEGLQGATVTAELLPALRALEAGWKAKGLNAYRIEVAGAVEESSKGSASIAAGIPIMLFVTFTLLMLQLHSFSR
;
A
#
# COMPACT_ATOMS: atom_id res chain seq x y z
N MET A 1 5.85 19.15 -2.44
CA MET A 1 4.62 19.10 -1.62
C MET A 1 3.84 17.87 -2.06
N LEU A 2 3.76 16.83 -1.25
CA LEU A 2 2.84 15.71 -1.49
C LEU A 2 1.43 16.24 -1.23
N PHE A 3 0.66 16.39 -2.30
CA PHE A 3 -0.78 16.70 -2.17
C PHE A 3 -1.44 15.50 -1.51
N ARG A 4 -1.64 15.55 -0.21
CA ARG A 4 -2.46 14.59 0.50
C ARG A 4 -3.92 14.95 0.21
N SER A 5 -4.68 14.01 -0.35
CA SER A 5 -6.11 14.18 -0.55
C SER A 5 -6.81 14.58 0.76
N PRO A 6 -7.68 15.60 0.76
CA PRO A 6 -8.26 16.14 1.98
C PRO A 6 -9.21 15.18 2.71
N VAL A 7 -9.80 14.22 2.00
CA VAL A 7 -10.68 13.20 2.57
C VAL A 7 -10.06 11.83 2.36
N GLN A 8 -9.85 11.11 3.46
CA GLN A 8 -9.25 9.78 3.45
C GLN A 8 -9.96 8.86 4.44
N PHE A 9 -10.28 7.65 3.99
CA PHE A 9 -10.79 6.58 4.84
C PHE A 9 -9.92 5.34 4.68
N ARG A 10 -9.46 4.80 5.79
CA ARG A 10 -8.66 3.58 5.83
C ARG A 10 -9.57 2.40 6.11
N VAL A 11 -9.59 1.44 5.21
CA VAL A 11 -10.24 0.15 5.40
C VAL A 11 -9.18 -0.84 5.85
N VAL A 12 -9.38 -1.48 6.99
CA VAL A 12 -8.42 -2.41 7.60
C VAL A 12 -9.06 -3.79 7.72
N GLY A 13 -8.29 -4.84 7.42
CA GLY A 13 -8.79 -6.22 7.51
C GLY A 13 -7.72 -7.27 7.21
N GLY A 14 -8.11 -8.55 7.32
CA GLY A 14 -7.18 -9.67 7.26
C GLY A 14 -6.83 -10.16 5.86
N GLU A 15 -7.81 -10.27 4.95
CA GLU A 15 -7.64 -10.89 3.63
C GLU A 15 -7.59 -9.82 2.53
N PRO A 16 -6.51 -9.75 1.72
CA PRO A 16 -6.35 -8.72 0.70
C PRO A 16 -7.45 -8.66 -0.36
N SER A 17 -7.94 -9.81 -0.82
CA SER A 17 -8.99 -9.89 -1.84
C SER A 17 -10.30 -9.31 -1.32
N VAL A 18 -10.74 -9.74 -0.14
CA VAL A 18 -11.93 -9.25 0.53
C VAL A 18 -11.78 -7.77 0.89
N LEU A 19 -10.58 -7.36 1.35
CA LEU A 19 -10.30 -5.98 1.70
C LEU A 19 -10.48 -5.04 0.51
N ARG A 20 -10.07 -5.47 -0.70
CA ARG A 20 -10.27 -4.70 -1.93
C ARG A 20 -11.76 -4.52 -2.25
N GLU A 21 -12.57 -5.59 -2.13
CA GLU A 21 -14.02 -5.48 -2.31
C GLU A 21 -14.65 -4.49 -1.32
N ARG A 22 -14.22 -4.54 -0.05
CA ARG A 22 -14.69 -3.59 0.98
C ARG A 22 -14.28 -2.15 0.67
N ALA A 23 -13.06 -1.95 0.17
CA ALA A 23 -12.60 -0.64 -0.27
C ALA A 23 -13.40 -0.13 -1.49
N ASP A 24 -13.81 -1.02 -2.40
CA ASP A 24 -14.65 -0.66 -3.54
C ASP A 24 -16.05 -0.19 -3.09
N GLU A 25 -16.63 -0.79 -2.06
CA GLU A 25 -17.89 -0.32 -1.45
C GLU A 25 -17.73 1.08 -0.83
N VAL A 26 -16.61 1.34 -0.15
CA VAL A 26 -16.29 2.67 0.37
C VAL A 26 -16.12 3.68 -0.76
N LYS A 27 -15.39 3.32 -1.84
CA LYS A 27 -15.26 4.16 -3.04
C LYS A 27 -16.61 4.49 -3.67
N ALA A 28 -17.53 3.53 -3.70
CA ALA A 28 -18.88 3.74 -4.25
C ALA A 28 -19.65 4.81 -3.44
N ILE A 29 -19.60 4.76 -2.11
CA ILE A 29 -20.22 5.77 -1.24
C ILE A 29 -19.57 7.16 -1.47
N MET A 30 -18.25 7.21 -1.51
CA MET A 30 -17.55 8.47 -1.76
C MET A 30 -17.91 9.05 -3.14
N ARG A 31 -17.94 8.23 -4.19
CA ARG A 31 -18.30 8.66 -5.55
C ARG A 31 -19.74 9.13 -5.69
N ALA A 32 -20.64 8.62 -4.86
CA ALA A 32 -22.05 9.05 -4.83
C ALA A 32 -22.25 10.44 -4.21
N SER A 33 -21.29 10.93 -3.43
CA SER A 33 -21.35 12.29 -2.87
C SER A 33 -21.01 13.33 -3.93
N PRO A 34 -21.81 14.41 -4.06
CA PRO A 34 -21.52 15.52 -4.97
C PRO A 34 -20.29 16.32 -4.55
N ASN A 35 -19.86 16.17 -3.30
CA ASN A 35 -18.79 16.94 -2.68
C ASN A 35 -17.40 16.31 -2.83
N THR A 36 -17.30 15.10 -3.41
CA THR A 36 -16.03 14.41 -3.63
C THR A 36 -15.68 14.27 -5.10
N ARG A 37 -14.40 14.29 -5.42
CA ARG A 37 -13.85 14.13 -6.78
C ARG A 37 -12.60 13.25 -6.75
N GLY A 38 -12.29 12.62 -7.89
CA GLY A 38 -11.03 11.89 -8.05
C GLY A 38 -10.84 10.72 -7.08
N VAL A 39 -11.92 10.04 -6.68
CA VAL A 39 -11.87 8.96 -5.69
C VAL A 39 -11.05 7.78 -6.20
N ASN A 40 -9.97 7.49 -5.49
CA ASN A 40 -9.03 6.40 -5.77
C ASN A 40 -8.58 5.72 -4.47
N ASP A 41 -7.73 4.71 -4.57
CA ASP A 41 -7.12 4.07 -3.41
C ASP A 41 -5.58 3.99 -3.56
N ASN A 42 -4.88 3.73 -2.45
CA ASN A 42 -3.42 3.66 -2.41
C ASN A 42 -2.83 2.31 -2.84
N TRP A 43 -3.65 1.30 -3.14
CA TRP A 43 -3.18 0.05 -3.74
C TRP A 43 -3.12 0.13 -5.26
N ASN A 44 -3.76 1.14 -5.85
CA ASN A 44 -3.90 1.32 -7.28
C ASN A 44 -4.56 0.11 -7.97
N GLU A 45 -4.46 0.08 -9.29
CA GLU A 45 -4.96 -1.05 -10.08
C GLU A 45 -4.04 -2.27 -9.95
N SER A 46 -4.61 -3.46 -10.15
CA SER A 46 -3.82 -4.67 -10.23
C SER A 46 -2.90 -4.62 -11.45
N VAL A 47 -1.68 -5.06 -11.26
CA VAL A 47 -0.68 -5.14 -12.33
C VAL A 47 -0.62 -6.55 -12.89
N LYS A 48 -0.40 -6.66 -14.19
CA LYS A 48 -0.18 -7.96 -14.83
C LYS A 48 1.21 -8.45 -14.45
N VAL A 49 1.28 -9.60 -13.80
CA VAL A 49 2.53 -10.23 -13.42
C VAL A 49 2.67 -11.60 -14.07
N MET A 50 3.89 -12.00 -14.30
CA MET A 50 4.21 -13.35 -14.70
C MET A 50 4.64 -14.15 -13.46
N ARG A 51 3.83 -15.14 -13.12
CA ARG A 51 4.11 -16.06 -12.02
C ARG A 51 4.80 -17.30 -12.59
N LEU A 52 5.90 -17.70 -11.95
CA LEU A 52 6.58 -18.95 -12.26
C LEU A 52 6.15 -20.02 -11.26
N GLU A 53 5.32 -20.95 -11.72
CA GLU A 53 4.90 -22.11 -10.92
C GLU A 53 5.99 -23.18 -11.01
N VAL A 54 6.82 -23.28 -9.96
CA VAL A 54 7.99 -24.15 -9.94
C VAL A 54 7.62 -25.53 -9.43
N ASP A 55 7.94 -26.58 -10.22
CA ASP A 55 7.92 -27.97 -9.78
C ASP A 55 9.13 -28.22 -8.87
N GLN A 56 8.88 -28.16 -7.57
CA GLN A 56 9.92 -28.28 -6.54
C GLN A 56 10.62 -29.64 -6.57
N THR A 57 9.95 -30.71 -7.02
CA THR A 57 10.54 -32.04 -7.08
C THR A 57 11.56 -32.10 -8.21
N LYS A 58 11.23 -31.63 -9.39
CA LYS A 58 12.15 -31.56 -10.52
C LYS A 58 13.31 -30.59 -10.26
N ALA A 59 13.00 -29.41 -9.69
CA ALA A 59 14.02 -28.42 -9.36
C ALA A 59 15.07 -29.00 -8.40
N ARG A 60 14.65 -29.69 -7.33
CA ARG A 60 15.57 -30.35 -6.38
C ARG A 60 16.40 -31.46 -7.05
N ALA A 61 15.79 -32.29 -7.87
CA ALA A 61 16.50 -33.35 -8.58
C ALA A 61 17.62 -32.81 -9.48
N LEU A 62 17.46 -31.60 -10.00
CA LEU A 62 18.42 -30.91 -10.87
C LEU A 62 19.35 -29.96 -10.09
N GLY A 63 19.22 -29.89 -8.79
CA GLY A 63 20.01 -28.98 -7.95
C GLY A 63 19.72 -27.49 -8.19
N VAL A 64 18.51 -27.17 -8.68
CA VAL A 64 18.07 -25.79 -8.92
C VAL A 64 17.24 -25.30 -7.74
N THR A 65 17.58 -24.14 -7.21
CA THR A 65 16.87 -23.50 -6.09
C THR A 65 15.95 -22.39 -6.58
N SER A 66 14.94 -22.03 -5.78
CA SER A 66 14.08 -20.87 -6.08
C SER A 66 14.91 -19.58 -6.21
N GLN A 67 15.98 -19.45 -5.43
CA GLN A 67 16.90 -18.31 -5.51
C GLN A 67 17.64 -18.28 -6.86
N SER A 68 18.15 -19.40 -7.35
CA SER A 68 18.83 -19.45 -8.66
C SER A 68 17.86 -19.17 -9.81
N ILE A 69 16.60 -19.61 -9.71
CA ILE A 69 15.55 -19.26 -10.68
C ILE A 69 15.29 -17.75 -10.67
N ALA A 70 15.11 -17.15 -9.49
CA ALA A 70 14.86 -15.72 -9.35
C ALA A 70 16.03 -14.88 -9.89
N GLN A 71 17.27 -15.28 -9.57
CA GLN A 71 18.47 -14.59 -10.05
C GLN A 71 18.62 -14.69 -11.57
N ALA A 72 18.41 -15.85 -12.14
CA ALA A 72 18.45 -16.03 -13.59
C ALA A 72 17.36 -15.23 -14.30
N SER A 73 16.13 -15.27 -13.79
CA SER A 73 15.01 -14.48 -14.34
C SER A 73 15.30 -12.98 -14.28
N LYS A 74 15.88 -12.49 -13.16
CA LYS A 74 16.30 -11.10 -13.02
C LYS A 74 17.37 -10.73 -14.05
N THR A 75 18.38 -11.59 -14.23
CA THR A 75 19.47 -11.35 -15.18
C THR A 75 18.94 -11.24 -16.61
N ILE A 76 18.00 -12.11 -16.99
CA ILE A 76 17.40 -12.13 -18.32
C ILE A 76 16.58 -10.86 -18.57
N LEU A 77 15.68 -10.52 -17.63
CA LEU A 77 14.73 -9.41 -17.80
C LEU A 77 15.36 -8.05 -17.60
N SER A 78 16.04 -7.86 -16.48
CA SER A 78 16.53 -6.57 -16.01
C SER A 78 18.01 -6.39 -16.21
N GLY A 79 18.74 -7.50 -16.31
CA GLY A 79 20.19 -7.52 -16.30
C GLY A 79 20.79 -7.59 -14.91
N THR A 80 22.06 -7.95 -14.86
CA THR A 80 22.85 -8.01 -13.63
C THR A 80 24.11 -7.14 -13.80
N PRO A 81 24.43 -6.24 -12.87
CA PRO A 81 25.69 -5.51 -12.90
C PRO A 81 26.84 -6.49 -12.71
N VAL A 82 27.79 -6.51 -13.64
CA VAL A 82 28.97 -7.38 -13.63
C VAL A 82 30.26 -6.62 -13.34
N GLY A 83 30.21 -5.30 -13.32
CA GLY A 83 31.35 -4.44 -13.03
C GLY A 83 30.98 -2.97 -13.12
N GLN A 84 31.97 -2.11 -12.86
CA GLN A 84 31.83 -0.67 -12.96
C GLN A 84 32.98 -0.10 -13.76
N TYR A 85 32.68 0.81 -14.66
CA TYR A 85 33.65 1.62 -15.36
C TYR A 85 33.70 3.02 -14.74
N ARG A 86 34.89 3.49 -14.45
CA ARG A 86 35.08 4.81 -13.88
C ARG A 86 35.57 5.79 -14.95
N GLU A 87 34.83 6.88 -15.13
CA GLU A 87 35.20 7.97 -16.02
C GLU A 87 35.23 9.27 -15.20
N GLY A 88 36.41 9.68 -14.80
CA GLY A 88 36.62 10.84 -13.93
C GLY A 88 35.99 10.63 -12.54
N ASP A 89 34.95 11.37 -12.23
CA ASP A 89 34.14 11.31 -10.99
C ASP A 89 32.91 10.43 -11.09
N LYS A 90 32.60 9.93 -12.30
CA LYS A 90 31.40 9.11 -12.55
C LYS A 90 31.75 7.63 -12.49
N LEU A 91 30.88 6.86 -11.79
CA LEU A 91 30.85 5.41 -11.82
C LEU A 91 29.71 4.96 -12.72
N ILE A 92 30.02 4.21 -13.76
CA ILE A 92 29.07 3.70 -14.77
C ILE A 92 28.98 2.20 -14.61
N ASP A 93 27.78 1.68 -14.30
CA ASP A 93 27.57 0.24 -14.15
C ASP A 93 27.61 -0.46 -15.50
N ILE A 94 28.37 -1.55 -15.58
CA ILE A 94 28.40 -2.46 -16.71
C ILE A 94 27.35 -3.53 -16.43
N VAL A 95 26.25 -3.53 -17.19
CA VAL A 95 25.14 -4.45 -16.99
C VAL A 95 25.12 -5.52 -18.08
N MET A 96 25.17 -6.79 -17.66
CA MET A 96 25.00 -7.96 -18.52
C MET A 96 23.52 -8.34 -18.57
N ARG A 97 22.97 -8.44 -19.76
CA ARG A 97 21.59 -8.91 -20.02
C ARG A 97 21.46 -9.56 -21.38
N GLN A 98 20.38 -10.30 -21.61
CA GLN A 98 20.09 -10.84 -22.94
C GLN A 98 19.83 -9.73 -23.98
N PRO A 99 20.14 -9.98 -25.26
CA PRO A 99 19.79 -9.08 -26.37
C PRO A 99 18.28 -8.79 -26.41
N LEU A 100 17.92 -7.64 -26.95
CA LEU A 100 16.52 -7.20 -27.03
C LEU A 100 15.67 -8.20 -27.83
N GLU A 101 16.22 -8.77 -28.88
CA GLU A 101 15.56 -9.71 -29.77
C GLU A 101 15.13 -11.01 -29.07
N GLU A 102 15.88 -11.46 -28.08
CA GLU A 102 15.60 -12.67 -27.28
C GLU A 102 14.71 -12.43 -26.06
N ARG A 103 14.29 -11.20 -25.80
CA ARG A 103 13.46 -10.80 -24.65
C ARG A 103 12.26 -9.91 -25.01
N ASN A 104 11.92 -9.82 -26.30
CA ASN A 104 10.82 -8.99 -26.78
C ASN A 104 9.46 -9.52 -26.37
N ALA A 105 9.31 -10.83 -26.26
CA ALA A 105 8.10 -11.45 -25.78
C ALA A 105 8.29 -12.00 -24.37
N ILE A 106 7.32 -11.73 -23.49
CA ILE A 106 7.33 -12.28 -22.12
C ILE A 106 7.27 -13.81 -22.13
N THR A 107 6.76 -14.40 -23.20
CA THR A 107 6.78 -15.86 -23.45
C THR A 107 8.19 -16.43 -23.61
N ASP A 108 9.16 -15.62 -24.03
CA ASP A 108 10.54 -16.06 -24.27
C ASP A 108 11.29 -16.40 -22.99
N ILE A 109 10.80 -15.93 -21.83
CA ILE A 109 11.36 -16.32 -20.52
C ILE A 109 11.27 -17.84 -20.30
N GLY A 110 10.25 -18.50 -20.84
CA GLY A 110 10.14 -19.96 -20.76
C GLY A 110 11.34 -20.69 -21.38
N ASN A 111 11.95 -20.07 -22.39
CA ASN A 111 13.13 -20.61 -23.10
C ASN A 111 14.46 -20.23 -22.45
N ALA A 112 14.42 -19.44 -21.37
CA ALA A 112 15.60 -19.06 -20.63
C ALA A 112 16.33 -20.28 -20.05
N TYR A 113 17.64 -20.29 -20.17
CA TYR A 113 18.46 -21.37 -19.64
C TYR A 113 18.90 -21.09 -18.21
N LEU A 114 18.74 -22.09 -17.35
CA LEU A 114 19.17 -22.08 -15.97
C LEU A 114 20.35 -22.99 -15.75
N PRO A 115 21.43 -22.55 -15.08
CA PRO A 115 22.51 -23.41 -14.68
C PRO A 115 22.06 -24.40 -13.60
N THR A 116 22.39 -25.66 -13.74
CA THR A 116 22.19 -26.70 -12.74
C THR A 116 23.43 -26.87 -11.87
N ALA A 117 23.29 -27.54 -10.72
CA ALA A 117 24.44 -27.89 -9.87
C ALA A 117 25.50 -28.76 -10.57
N SER A 118 25.11 -29.51 -11.61
CA SER A 118 26.02 -30.31 -12.43
C SER A 118 26.76 -29.53 -13.52
N GLY A 119 26.59 -28.23 -13.62
CA GLY A 119 27.18 -27.36 -14.65
C GLY A 119 26.48 -27.41 -16.02
N LYS A 120 25.40 -28.19 -16.14
CA LYS A 120 24.57 -28.21 -17.35
C LYS A 120 23.52 -27.10 -17.30
N SER A 121 23.12 -26.58 -18.44
CA SER A 121 22.03 -25.62 -18.55
C SER A 121 20.76 -26.31 -19.01
N ILE A 122 19.64 -25.97 -18.39
CA ILE A 122 18.30 -26.48 -18.70
C ILE A 122 17.34 -25.35 -18.99
N PRO A 123 16.36 -25.50 -19.90
CA PRO A 123 15.34 -24.47 -20.09
C PRO A 123 14.41 -24.36 -18.87
N LEU A 124 13.99 -23.15 -18.55
CA LEU A 124 13.12 -22.87 -17.42
C LEU A 124 11.80 -23.66 -17.48
N THR A 125 11.25 -23.85 -18.69
CA THR A 125 10.02 -24.62 -18.91
C THR A 125 10.09 -26.07 -18.46
N GLN A 126 11.28 -26.61 -18.27
CA GLN A 126 11.47 -27.99 -17.79
C GLN A 126 11.12 -28.14 -16.31
N ILE A 127 11.26 -27.06 -15.53
CA ILE A 127 11.06 -27.04 -14.07
C ILE A 127 10.02 -26.04 -13.59
N ALA A 128 9.60 -25.09 -14.43
CA ALA A 128 8.62 -24.09 -14.07
C ALA A 128 7.66 -23.81 -15.23
N LYS A 129 6.41 -23.52 -14.89
CA LYS A 129 5.39 -23.10 -15.84
C LYS A 129 5.14 -21.60 -15.67
N PRO A 130 5.45 -20.75 -16.67
CA PRO A 130 5.08 -19.34 -16.61
C PRO A 130 3.58 -19.19 -16.83
N THR A 131 2.91 -18.47 -15.94
CA THR A 131 1.49 -18.12 -16.02
C THR A 131 1.32 -16.63 -15.81
N PHE A 132 0.33 -16.03 -16.49
CA PHE A 132 0.00 -14.62 -16.29
C PHE A 132 -1.17 -14.50 -15.32
N THR A 133 -1.01 -13.63 -14.35
CA THR A 133 -2.04 -13.33 -13.36
C THR A 133 -2.06 -11.82 -13.07
N TRP A 134 -3.12 -11.37 -12.40
CA TRP A 134 -3.24 -10.01 -11.92
C TRP A 134 -3.02 -9.99 -10.41
N GLU A 135 -2.11 -9.18 -9.95
CA GLU A 135 -1.79 -9.04 -8.54
C GLU A 135 -1.78 -7.56 -8.12
N PRO A 136 -2.12 -7.25 -6.87
CA PRO A 136 -1.93 -5.90 -6.35
C PRO A 136 -0.45 -5.51 -6.45
N GLY A 137 -0.16 -4.35 -7.04
CA GLY A 137 1.21 -3.86 -7.16
C GLY A 137 1.85 -3.52 -5.80
N VAL A 138 1.01 -3.11 -4.85
CA VAL A 138 1.41 -2.76 -3.48
C VAL A 138 0.36 -3.28 -2.51
N LEU A 139 0.82 -3.83 -1.38
CA LEU A 139 0.01 -4.23 -0.24
C LEU A 139 0.48 -3.46 0.98
N TRP A 140 -0.32 -2.50 1.45
CA TRP A 140 -0.03 -1.76 2.67
C TRP A 140 -0.55 -2.49 3.89
N ARG A 141 0.15 -2.31 5.02
CA ARG A 141 -0.26 -2.79 6.33
C ARG A 141 -0.23 -1.66 7.34
N ASP A 142 -1.21 -1.69 8.24
CA ASP A 142 -1.26 -0.83 9.40
C ASP A 142 -1.34 -1.72 10.65
N GLY A 143 -0.38 -1.56 11.55
CA GLY A 143 -0.15 -2.53 12.61
C GLY A 143 0.28 -3.88 12.03
N ARG A 144 -0.57 -4.89 12.09
CA ARG A 144 -0.33 -6.22 11.51
C ARG A 144 -1.34 -6.61 10.45
N ASP A 145 -2.41 -5.83 10.30
CA ASP A 145 -3.48 -6.04 9.36
C ASP A 145 -3.17 -5.39 8.01
N TYR A 146 -3.76 -5.90 6.94
CA TYR A 146 -3.73 -5.21 5.66
C TYR A 146 -4.63 -3.97 5.71
N SER A 147 -4.21 -2.92 5.00
CA SER A 147 -4.94 -1.66 4.97
C SER A 147 -4.99 -1.06 3.57
N ILE A 148 -6.17 -0.65 3.15
CA ILE A 148 -6.38 0.14 1.93
C ILE A 148 -6.90 1.52 2.34
N THR A 149 -6.22 2.57 1.91
CA THR A 149 -6.69 3.93 2.11
C THR A 149 -7.41 4.39 0.85
N VAL A 150 -8.72 4.58 0.96
CA VAL A 150 -9.55 5.23 -0.04
C VAL A 150 -9.47 6.71 0.17
N GLN A 151 -9.16 7.45 -0.89
CA GLN A 151 -8.92 8.89 -0.83
C GLN A 151 -9.61 9.61 -1.96
N GLY A 152 -9.93 10.87 -1.74
CA GLY A 152 -10.56 11.71 -2.74
C GLY A 152 -10.32 13.20 -2.46
N ASP A 153 -10.39 13.97 -3.53
CA ASP A 153 -10.41 15.42 -3.46
C ASP A 153 -11.83 15.93 -3.20
N ILE A 154 -11.94 17.18 -2.79
CA ILE A 154 -13.21 17.84 -2.49
C ILE A 154 -13.47 18.95 -3.50
N VAL A 155 -14.74 19.34 -3.60
CA VAL A 155 -15.13 20.52 -4.38
C VAL A 155 -14.58 21.77 -3.72
N GLU A 156 -14.15 22.75 -4.51
CA GLU A 156 -13.63 24.03 -4.03
C GLU A 156 -14.60 24.72 -3.06
N GLY A 157 -14.04 25.32 -2.03
CA GLY A 157 -14.80 26.01 -0.99
C GLY A 157 -15.25 25.15 0.18
N LEU A 158 -15.09 23.83 0.12
CA LEU A 158 -15.41 22.92 1.22
C LEU A 158 -14.15 22.55 2.02
N GLN A 159 -14.38 22.17 3.28
CA GLN A 159 -13.32 21.65 4.16
C GLN A 159 -13.37 20.12 4.20
N GLY A 160 -12.20 19.46 4.21
CA GLY A 160 -12.11 18.01 4.30
C GLY A 160 -12.82 17.41 5.52
N ALA A 161 -12.75 18.09 6.66
CA ALA A 161 -13.45 17.68 7.88
C ALA A 161 -14.97 17.67 7.72
N THR A 162 -15.55 18.67 7.04
CA THR A 162 -16.99 18.76 6.78
C THR A 162 -17.46 17.62 5.89
N VAL A 163 -16.77 17.38 4.77
CA VAL A 163 -17.11 16.28 3.84
C VAL A 163 -16.90 14.92 4.51
N THR A 164 -15.85 14.77 5.33
CA THR A 164 -15.64 13.54 6.12
C THR A 164 -16.81 13.30 7.08
N ALA A 165 -17.29 14.33 7.80
CA ALA A 165 -18.41 14.22 8.72
C ALA A 165 -19.73 13.86 7.98
N GLU A 166 -19.94 14.38 6.78
CA GLU A 166 -21.09 14.06 5.93
C GLU A 166 -21.10 12.58 5.49
N LEU A 167 -19.95 12.03 5.12
CA LEU A 167 -19.82 10.65 4.64
C LEU A 167 -19.84 9.61 5.77
N LEU A 168 -19.44 10.01 6.97
CA LEU A 168 -19.22 9.11 8.10
C LEU A 168 -20.46 8.29 8.48
N PRO A 169 -21.71 8.82 8.52
CA PRO A 169 -22.88 8.01 8.85
C PRO A 169 -23.12 6.86 7.87
N ALA A 170 -22.99 7.10 6.56
CA ALA A 170 -23.14 6.09 5.53
C ALA A 170 -22.06 5.00 5.63
N LEU A 171 -20.81 5.40 5.90
CA LEU A 171 -19.70 4.48 6.09
C LEU A 171 -19.84 3.63 7.36
N ARG A 172 -20.37 4.20 8.45
CA ARG A 172 -20.68 3.46 9.68
C ARG A 172 -21.82 2.45 9.49
N ALA A 173 -22.84 2.82 8.71
CA ALA A 173 -23.92 1.90 8.34
C ALA A 173 -23.38 0.73 7.49
N LEU A 174 -22.46 1.02 6.55
CA LEU A 174 -21.77 0.00 5.74
C LEU A 174 -20.96 -0.95 6.63
N GLU A 175 -20.16 -0.42 7.56
CA GLU A 175 -19.37 -1.22 8.51
C GLU A 175 -20.26 -2.10 9.39
N ALA A 176 -21.38 -1.58 9.86
CA ALA A 176 -22.37 -2.37 10.61
C ALA A 176 -22.94 -3.51 9.77
N GLY A 177 -23.18 -3.26 8.48
CA GLY A 177 -23.60 -4.29 7.53
C GLY A 177 -22.55 -5.40 7.33
N TRP A 178 -21.26 -5.07 7.34
CA TRP A 178 -20.18 -6.07 7.31
C TRP A 178 -20.17 -6.94 8.57
N LYS A 179 -20.32 -6.32 9.74
CA LYS A 179 -20.40 -7.04 11.03
C LYS A 179 -21.58 -7.99 11.09
N ALA A 180 -22.76 -7.58 10.57
CA ALA A 180 -23.94 -8.44 10.47
C ALA A 180 -23.72 -9.66 9.57
N LYS A 181 -22.82 -9.57 8.59
CA LYS A 181 -22.42 -10.68 7.69
C LYS A 181 -21.24 -11.51 8.25
N GLY A 182 -20.85 -11.30 9.51
CA GLY A 182 -19.73 -12.03 10.13
C GLY A 182 -18.33 -11.50 9.81
N LEU A 183 -18.20 -10.37 9.10
CA LEU A 183 -16.92 -9.76 8.71
C LEU A 183 -16.40 -8.84 9.82
N ASN A 184 -16.29 -9.33 11.05
CA ASN A 184 -15.92 -8.54 12.23
C ASN A 184 -14.46 -8.03 12.20
N ALA A 185 -13.61 -8.65 11.40
CA ALA A 185 -12.20 -8.26 11.25
C ALA A 185 -12.01 -7.00 10.39
N TYR A 186 -13.06 -6.57 9.68
CA TYR A 186 -12.99 -5.41 8.79
C TYR A 186 -13.59 -4.17 9.45
N ARG A 187 -12.85 -3.05 9.37
CA ARG A 187 -13.25 -1.78 9.96
C ARG A 187 -12.88 -0.60 9.08
N ILE A 188 -13.61 0.49 9.24
CA ILE A 188 -13.37 1.77 8.54
C ILE A 188 -12.89 2.80 9.55
N GLU A 189 -11.74 3.39 9.29
CA GLU A 189 -11.13 4.43 10.10
C GLU A 189 -11.02 5.73 9.29
N VAL A 190 -11.25 6.87 9.94
CA VAL A 190 -10.92 8.16 9.35
C VAL A 190 -9.41 8.30 9.33
N ALA A 191 -8.86 8.73 8.20
CA ALA A 191 -7.41 8.82 8.00
C ALA A 191 -6.99 10.22 7.51
N GLY A 192 -5.68 10.41 7.37
CA GLY A 192 -5.12 11.62 6.79
C GLY A 192 -5.21 12.87 7.68
N ALA A 193 -5.38 14.03 7.06
CA ALA A 193 -5.35 15.32 7.74
C ALA A 193 -6.42 15.46 8.83
N VAL A 194 -7.59 14.84 8.63
CA VAL A 194 -8.70 14.90 9.60
C VAL A 194 -8.36 14.08 10.85
N GLU A 195 -7.74 12.90 10.70
CA GLU A 195 -7.25 12.09 11.82
C GLU A 195 -6.18 12.86 12.62
N GLU A 196 -5.18 13.41 11.96
CA GLU A 196 -4.11 14.16 12.61
C GLU A 196 -4.64 15.42 13.33
N SER A 197 -5.56 16.15 12.71
CA SER A 197 -6.20 17.32 13.33
C SER A 197 -7.02 16.93 14.56
N SER A 198 -7.74 15.82 14.50
CA SER A 198 -8.54 15.34 15.64
C SER A 198 -7.65 14.91 16.83
N LYS A 199 -6.53 14.24 16.56
CA LYS A 199 -5.52 13.88 17.58
C LYS A 199 -4.91 15.13 18.23
N GLY A 200 -4.54 16.13 17.40
CA GLY A 200 -4.04 17.41 17.87
C GLY A 200 -5.04 18.14 18.77
N SER A 201 -6.29 18.24 18.33
CA SER A 201 -7.37 18.88 19.09
C SER A 201 -7.67 18.16 20.41
N ALA A 202 -7.67 16.82 20.40
CA ALA A 202 -7.86 16.02 21.60
C ALA A 202 -6.72 16.23 22.62
N SER A 203 -5.48 16.33 22.16
CA SER A 203 -4.32 16.62 23.01
C SER A 203 -4.41 18.00 23.66
N ILE A 204 -4.82 19.02 22.89
CA ILE A 204 -5.05 20.37 23.41
C ILE A 204 -6.18 20.36 24.43
N ALA A 205 -7.32 19.75 24.10
CA ALA A 205 -8.48 19.67 24.98
C ALA A 205 -8.16 19.03 26.33
N ALA A 206 -7.30 18.00 26.35
CA ALA A 206 -6.83 17.37 27.59
C ALA A 206 -5.99 18.31 28.47
N GLY A 207 -5.29 19.27 27.89
CA GLY A 207 -4.49 20.28 28.60
C GLY A 207 -5.30 21.46 29.17
N ILE A 208 -6.46 21.79 28.56
CA ILE A 208 -7.26 22.95 28.93
C ILE A 208 -7.67 22.98 30.43
N PRO A 209 -8.19 21.89 31.04
CA PRO A 209 -8.60 21.90 32.43
C PRO A 209 -7.43 22.21 33.37
N ILE A 210 -6.26 21.66 33.12
CA ILE A 210 -5.04 21.89 33.92
C ILE A 210 -4.59 23.34 33.77
N MET A 211 -4.57 23.86 32.56
CA MET A 211 -4.24 25.26 32.27
C MET A 211 -5.17 26.24 32.98
N LEU A 212 -6.48 26.00 32.92
CA LEU A 212 -7.49 26.84 33.61
C LEU A 212 -7.29 26.78 35.13
N PHE A 213 -7.07 25.57 35.69
CA PHE A 213 -6.82 25.41 37.11
C PHE A 213 -5.61 26.23 37.58
N VAL A 214 -4.49 26.11 36.88
CA VAL A 214 -3.26 26.88 37.18
C VAL A 214 -3.51 28.39 37.03
N THR A 215 -4.16 28.79 35.96
CA THR A 215 -4.49 30.22 35.73
C THR A 215 -5.36 30.77 36.83
N PHE A 216 -6.44 30.09 37.20
CA PHE A 216 -7.31 30.51 38.33
C PHE A 216 -6.55 30.54 39.64
N THR A 217 -5.71 29.56 39.93
CA THR A 217 -4.90 29.53 41.14
C THR A 217 -3.95 30.71 41.20
N LEU A 218 -3.28 31.04 40.12
CA LEU A 218 -2.38 32.20 40.04
C LEU A 218 -3.15 33.53 40.19
N LEU A 219 -4.31 33.66 39.53
CA LEU A 219 -5.16 34.84 39.69
C LEU A 219 -5.64 35.03 41.13
N MET A 220 -6.02 33.90 41.79
CA MET A 220 -6.44 33.97 43.22
C MET A 220 -5.28 34.39 44.12
N LEU A 221 -4.08 33.86 43.91
CA LEU A 221 -2.90 34.27 44.67
C LEU A 221 -2.55 35.75 44.46
N GLN A 222 -2.69 36.23 43.21
CA GLN A 222 -2.38 37.63 42.89
C GLN A 222 -3.41 38.62 43.39
N LEU A 223 -4.70 38.25 43.35
CA LEU A 223 -5.81 39.17 43.77
C LEU A 223 -6.15 39.09 45.26
N HIS A 224 -5.60 38.13 46.02
CA HIS A 224 -5.89 37.89 47.44
C HIS A 224 -7.38 37.87 47.80
N SER A 225 -8.26 37.60 46.84
CA SER A 225 -9.71 37.62 47.02
C SER A 225 -10.44 36.70 46.05
N PHE A 226 -11.46 35.98 46.57
CA PHE A 226 -12.34 35.13 45.78
C PHE A 226 -13.44 35.89 45.04
N SER A 227 -13.66 37.17 45.37
CA SER A 227 -14.82 37.94 44.92
C SER A 227 -14.51 39.24 44.19
N ARG A 228 -13.31 39.45 43.75
CA ARG A 228 -12.93 40.61 42.90
C ARG A 228 -12.65 40.22 41.47
#